data_d973da0af95a92716dc4e912159d92fb
#
_entry.id   d973da0af95a92716dc4e912159d92fb
#
_cell.length_a   1.000
_cell.length_b   1.000
_cell.length_c   1.000
_cell.angle_alpha   90.00
_cell.angle_beta   90.00
_cell.angle_gamma   90.00
#
_symmetry.space_group_name_H-M   'P 1'
#
loop_
_entity.id
_entity.type
_entity.pdbx_description
1 polymer ?
#
loop_
_entity_poly.entity_id
_entity_poly.type
_entity_poly.pdbx_seq_one_letter_code
_entity_poly.pdbx_strand_id
1 'polypeptide(L)'
;MTTTLGLAACQNGPTPYQPGAGYQGGYTESRLENDRFRVSFKGNSLTNRETVENYLLFRAAELTLQNGYDTFTIVNRDTDKDSRLRSSGSPFMGSRVSYTYYVPRYGWVRTWEPYPYWWGPESYEEVTRYEAFAEVLMSRGQKGSDPNSFDARQVSQNLAGNIQRPTS
;
A
#
# COMPACT_ATOMS: atom_id res chain seq x y z
N MET A 1 17.05 -20.21 -31.72
CA MET A 1 16.15 -19.19 -31.13
C MET A 1 15.32 -19.86 -30.07
N THR A 2 15.70 -19.72 -28.82
CA THR A 2 15.01 -20.35 -27.67
C THR A 2 14.20 -19.28 -26.98
N THR A 3 12.89 -19.35 -27.17
CA THR A 3 11.93 -18.43 -26.53
C THR A 3 11.69 -18.92 -25.10
N THR A 4 12.27 -18.24 -24.11
CA THR A 4 11.98 -18.49 -22.70
C THR A 4 10.62 -17.87 -22.37
N LEU A 5 9.58 -18.69 -22.25
CA LEU A 5 8.32 -18.29 -21.63
C LEU A 5 8.59 -18.07 -20.13
N GLY A 6 8.55 -16.82 -19.71
CA GLY A 6 8.53 -16.46 -18.30
C GLY A 6 7.22 -16.94 -17.67
N LEU A 7 7.31 -17.94 -16.80
CA LEU A 7 6.23 -18.35 -15.91
C LEU A 7 5.98 -17.18 -14.93
N ALA A 8 4.87 -16.47 -15.12
CA ALA A 8 4.34 -15.56 -14.11
C ALA A 8 3.93 -16.42 -12.89
N ALA A 9 4.79 -16.51 -11.90
CA ALA A 9 4.46 -17.14 -10.63
C ALA A 9 3.32 -16.32 -10.00
N CYS A 10 2.16 -16.94 -9.80
CA CYS A 10 1.10 -16.39 -8.97
C CYS A 10 1.66 -16.17 -7.56
N GLN A 11 1.95 -14.95 -7.20
CA GLN A 11 2.45 -14.61 -5.87
C GLN A 11 1.30 -14.74 -4.86
N ASN A 12 1.23 -15.89 -4.19
CA ASN A 12 0.29 -16.16 -3.10
C ASN A 12 0.83 -15.62 -1.76
N GLY A 13 1.34 -14.42 -1.72
CA GLY A 13 1.94 -13.81 -0.53
C GLY A 13 1.62 -12.32 -0.38
N PRO A 14 2.13 -11.68 0.69
CA PRO A 14 2.09 -10.23 0.84
C PRO A 14 2.73 -9.55 -0.36
N THR A 15 2.28 -8.33 -0.67
CA THR A 15 2.86 -7.53 -1.76
C THR A 15 4.36 -7.32 -1.50
N PRO A 16 5.25 -7.78 -2.38
CA PRO A 16 6.68 -7.54 -2.23
C PRO A 16 7.01 -6.06 -2.48
N TYR A 17 8.20 -5.66 -2.03
CA TYR A 17 8.73 -4.33 -2.31
C TYR A 17 9.18 -4.24 -3.77
N GLN A 18 8.32 -3.68 -4.61
CA GLN A 18 8.49 -3.55 -6.05
C GLN A 18 7.82 -2.28 -6.57
N PRO A 19 8.19 -1.79 -7.77
CA PRO A 19 7.42 -0.76 -8.44
C PRO A 19 5.96 -1.21 -8.64
N GLY A 20 5.02 -0.35 -8.30
CA GLY A 20 3.60 -0.60 -8.53
C GLY A 20 3.25 -0.47 -10.02
N ALA A 21 2.56 -1.46 -10.57
CA ALA A 21 2.08 -1.45 -11.94
C ALA A 21 0.59 -1.81 -11.97
N GLY A 22 -0.25 -0.83 -12.26
CA GLY A 22 -1.69 -1.04 -12.43
C GLY A 22 -2.36 -1.67 -11.21
N TYR A 23 -2.88 -2.89 -11.36
CA TYR A 23 -3.57 -3.63 -10.28
C TYR A 23 -2.62 -4.33 -9.31
N GLN A 24 -1.36 -4.47 -9.67
CA GLN A 24 -0.34 -5.03 -8.79
C GLN A 24 0.07 -3.97 -7.77
N GLY A 25 0.07 -4.35 -6.49
CA GLY A 25 0.57 -3.51 -5.42
C GLY A 25 2.06 -3.21 -5.58
N GLY A 26 2.55 -2.28 -4.79
CA GLY A 26 3.93 -1.83 -4.81
C GLY A 26 4.04 -0.33 -4.57
N TYR A 27 5.24 0.22 -4.71
CA TYR A 27 5.49 1.64 -4.54
C TYR A 27 5.26 2.42 -5.83
N THR A 28 4.76 3.65 -5.68
CA THR A 28 4.72 4.66 -6.74
C THR A 28 5.31 5.96 -6.22
N GLU A 29 5.80 6.76 -7.13
CA GLU A 29 6.38 8.05 -6.79
C GLU A 29 6.02 9.10 -7.83
N SER A 30 5.84 10.33 -7.37
CA SER A 30 5.57 11.49 -8.21
C SER A 30 6.37 12.67 -7.72
N ARG A 31 7.16 13.25 -8.60
CA ARG A 31 7.93 14.46 -8.30
C ARG A 31 7.00 15.66 -8.27
N LEU A 32 6.96 16.37 -7.16
CA LEU A 32 6.19 17.61 -7.02
C LEU A 32 7.06 18.84 -7.25
N GLU A 33 8.26 18.84 -6.67
CA GLU A 33 9.29 19.88 -6.79
C GLU A 33 10.67 19.21 -6.88
N ASN A 34 11.73 19.98 -7.01
CA ASN A 34 13.09 19.43 -7.17
C ASN A 34 13.51 18.55 -5.97
N ASP A 35 13.08 18.91 -4.79
CA ASP A 35 13.37 18.28 -3.51
C ASP A 35 12.12 17.73 -2.80
N ARG A 36 10.95 17.75 -3.48
CA ARG A 36 9.68 17.28 -2.92
C ARG A 36 9.02 16.22 -3.79
N PHE A 37 8.70 15.10 -3.16
CA PHE A 37 8.09 13.96 -3.81
C PHE A 37 6.85 13.49 -3.04
N ARG A 38 5.89 12.97 -3.77
CA ARG A 38 4.84 12.13 -3.21
C ARG A 38 5.22 10.70 -3.45
N VAL A 39 5.23 9.90 -2.39
CA VAL A 39 5.53 8.47 -2.42
C VAL A 39 4.32 7.72 -1.89
N SER A 40 3.94 6.61 -2.52
CA SER A 40 2.92 5.72 -1.99
C SER A 40 3.36 4.27 -2.05
N PHE A 41 2.76 3.43 -1.19
CA PHE A 41 2.86 1.98 -1.26
C PHE A 41 1.47 1.36 -1.08
N LYS A 42 1.11 0.49 -2.01
CA LYS A 42 -0.16 -0.23 -2.00
C LYS A 42 0.06 -1.71 -1.75
N GLY A 43 -0.52 -2.21 -0.65
CA GLY A 43 -0.51 -3.62 -0.29
C GLY A 43 -1.70 -4.40 -0.86
N ASN A 44 -1.58 -5.73 -0.92
CA ASN A 44 -2.71 -6.63 -1.14
C ASN A 44 -3.37 -6.99 0.21
N SER A 45 -4.37 -7.87 0.19
CA SER A 45 -5.09 -8.31 1.39
C SER A 45 -4.25 -9.10 2.41
N LEU A 46 -3.07 -9.56 2.00
CA LEU A 46 -2.13 -10.30 2.85
C LEU A 46 -1.03 -9.39 3.43
N THR A 47 -0.99 -8.12 3.00
CA THR A 47 0.00 -7.15 3.46
C THR A 47 -0.58 -6.34 4.61
N ASN A 48 0.00 -6.47 5.80
CA ASN A 48 -0.44 -5.72 6.96
C ASN A 48 -0.06 -4.24 6.88
N ARG A 49 -0.70 -3.41 7.71
CA ARG A 49 -0.50 -1.97 7.75
C ARG A 49 0.96 -1.59 8.04
N GLU A 50 1.57 -2.23 9.00
CA GLU A 50 2.95 -1.95 9.40
C GLU A 50 3.94 -2.19 8.25
N THR A 51 3.75 -3.28 7.50
CA THR A 51 4.57 -3.58 6.31
C THR A 51 4.41 -2.49 5.25
N VAL A 52 3.18 -2.04 5.00
CA VAL A 52 2.89 -0.96 4.04
C VAL A 52 3.59 0.34 4.43
N GLU A 53 3.50 0.73 5.71
CA GLU A 53 4.13 1.93 6.24
C GLU A 53 5.66 1.84 6.23
N ASN A 54 6.24 0.67 6.58
CA ASN A 54 7.68 0.44 6.53
C ASN A 54 8.23 0.49 5.10
N TYR A 55 7.51 -0.08 4.14
CA TYR A 55 7.90 -0.05 2.73
C TYR A 55 7.83 1.36 2.14
N LEU A 56 6.81 2.14 2.53
CA LEU A 56 6.71 3.56 2.19
C LEU A 56 7.92 4.34 2.70
N LEU A 57 8.25 4.17 3.99
CA LEU A 57 9.36 4.87 4.63
C LEU A 57 10.71 4.46 4.02
N PHE A 58 10.88 3.17 3.72
CA PHE A 58 12.07 2.67 3.04
C PHE A 58 12.21 3.27 1.64
N ARG A 59 11.11 3.37 0.87
CA ARG A 59 11.15 4.00 -0.46
C ARG A 59 11.49 5.49 -0.39
N ALA A 60 10.96 6.20 0.60
CA ALA A 60 11.32 7.60 0.84
C ALA A 60 12.82 7.76 1.09
N ALA A 61 13.41 6.87 1.89
CA ALA A 61 14.85 6.87 2.16
C ALA A 61 15.67 6.56 0.89
N GLU A 62 15.33 5.50 0.14
CA GLU A 62 16.01 5.17 -1.12
C GLU A 62 15.94 6.34 -2.12
N LEU A 63 14.76 6.92 -2.30
CA LEU A 63 14.53 8.02 -3.23
C LEU A 63 15.35 9.27 -2.83
N THR A 64 15.44 9.54 -1.53
CA THR A 64 16.25 10.64 -0.98
C THR A 64 17.72 10.46 -1.35
N LEU A 65 18.28 9.26 -1.12
CA LEU A 65 19.68 8.97 -1.46
C LEU A 65 19.93 8.96 -2.97
N GLN A 66 19.00 8.44 -3.77
CA GLN A 66 19.09 8.43 -5.23
C GLN A 66 19.12 9.84 -5.84
N ASN A 67 18.47 10.81 -5.20
CA ASN A 67 18.47 12.20 -5.63
C ASN A 67 19.62 13.04 -5.03
N GLY A 68 20.56 12.41 -4.29
CA GLY A 68 21.75 13.06 -3.74
C GLY A 68 21.48 13.90 -2.50
N TYR A 69 20.41 13.60 -1.76
CA TYR A 69 20.10 14.19 -0.46
C TYR A 69 20.43 13.22 0.68
N ASP A 70 20.55 13.74 1.89
CA ASP A 70 20.97 12.97 3.07
C ASP A 70 19.82 12.70 4.03
N THR A 71 18.86 13.62 4.09
CA THR A 71 17.74 13.60 5.04
C THR A 71 16.42 13.87 4.31
N PHE A 72 15.31 13.41 4.89
CA PHE A 72 13.98 13.74 4.43
C PHE A 72 13.05 14.03 5.60
N THR A 73 12.07 14.89 5.36
CA THR A 73 11.01 15.22 6.30
C THR A 73 9.67 14.82 5.71
N ILE A 74 8.86 14.11 6.47
CA ILE A 74 7.48 13.79 6.08
C ILE A 74 6.62 14.98 6.45
N VAL A 75 6.14 15.70 5.43
CA VAL A 75 5.31 16.90 5.60
C VAL A 75 3.82 16.59 5.59
N ASN A 76 3.43 15.49 4.97
CA ASN A 76 2.07 14.97 4.98
C ASN A 76 2.09 13.46 4.85
N ARG A 77 1.26 12.75 5.60
CA ARG A 77 1.09 11.30 5.48
C ARG A 77 -0.32 10.87 5.78
N ASP A 78 -0.76 9.81 5.15
CA ASP A 78 -1.99 9.12 5.46
C ASP A 78 -1.88 7.64 5.13
N THR A 79 -2.75 6.84 5.74
CA THR A 79 -2.86 5.41 5.45
C THR A 79 -4.33 5.06 5.33
N ASP A 80 -4.74 4.81 4.11
CA ASP A 80 -6.10 4.41 3.80
C ASP A 80 -6.27 2.90 3.98
N LYS A 81 -7.42 2.56 4.55
CA LYS A 81 -7.89 1.17 4.66
C LYS A 81 -9.05 0.96 3.70
N ASP A 82 -8.86 0.16 2.66
CA ASP A 82 -9.93 -0.34 1.80
C ASP A 82 -10.37 -1.72 2.29
N SER A 83 -11.58 -1.80 2.83
CA SER A 83 -12.19 -3.04 3.29
C SER A 83 -13.36 -3.40 2.41
N ARG A 84 -13.31 -4.57 1.79
CA ARG A 84 -14.40 -5.11 0.98
C ARG A 84 -14.86 -6.43 1.56
N LEU A 85 -16.16 -6.57 1.73
CA LEU A 85 -16.78 -7.85 2.09
C LEU A 85 -16.84 -8.72 0.82
N ARG A 86 -16.16 -9.86 0.87
CA ARG A 86 -16.22 -10.88 -0.17
C ARG A 86 -17.16 -11.99 0.28
N SER A 87 -18.24 -12.19 -0.46
CA SER A 87 -19.10 -13.36 -0.26
C SER A 87 -18.51 -14.56 -1.00
N SER A 88 -18.24 -15.64 -0.27
CA SER A 88 -17.91 -16.95 -0.86
C SER A 88 -19.15 -17.81 -0.92
N GLY A 89 -20.12 -17.42 -1.74
CA GLY A 89 -21.35 -18.16 -1.97
C GLY A 89 -21.47 -18.62 -3.43
N SER A 90 -22.09 -19.77 -3.63
CA SER A 90 -22.34 -20.40 -4.92
C SER A 90 -23.02 -19.44 -5.93
N PRO A 91 -22.70 -19.51 -7.23
CA PRO A 91 -23.18 -18.56 -8.24
C PRO A 91 -24.65 -18.74 -8.65
N PHE A 92 -25.48 -19.34 -7.82
CA PHE A 92 -26.90 -19.52 -8.12
C PHE A 92 -27.78 -18.60 -7.28
N MET A 93 -28.45 -17.67 -7.98
CA MET A 93 -29.57 -16.84 -7.54
C MET A 93 -29.24 -15.61 -6.69
N GLY A 94 -29.07 -14.48 -7.36
CA GLY A 94 -29.60 -13.19 -6.88
C GLY A 94 -29.07 -12.64 -5.57
N SER A 95 -27.83 -12.86 -5.22
CA SER A 95 -27.24 -12.25 -4.03
C SER A 95 -26.97 -10.77 -4.26
N ARG A 96 -27.79 -9.93 -3.64
CA ARG A 96 -27.51 -8.51 -3.50
C ARG A 96 -26.45 -8.34 -2.42
N VAL A 97 -25.32 -7.80 -2.82
CA VAL A 97 -24.18 -7.57 -1.94
C VAL A 97 -24.31 -6.16 -1.37
N SER A 98 -24.33 -6.04 -0.04
CA SER A 98 -24.18 -4.73 0.59
C SER A 98 -22.72 -4.30 0.53
N TYR A 99 -22.45 -3.14 -0.05
CA TYR A 99 -21.12 -2.57 -0.09
C TYR A 99 -21.01 -1.51 0.99
N THR A 100 -19.97 -1.62 1.81
CA THR A 100 -19.56 -0.53 2.68
C THR A 100 -18.31 0.08 2.06
N TYR A 101 -18.37 1.34 1.65
CA TYR A 101 -17.24 2.04 1.07
C TYR A 101 -17.00 3.35 1.82
N TYR A 102 -15.76 3.73 1.88
CA TYR A 102 -15.36 4.99 2.51
C TYR A 102 -15.40 6.13 1.48
N VAL A 103 -16.18 7.17 1.79
CA VAL A 103 -16.21 8.39 0.99
C VAL A 103 -15.46 9.47 1.76
N PRO A 104 -14.34 10.01 1.22
CA PRO A 104 -13.68 11.16 1.81
C PRO A 104 -14.70 12.30 1.97
N ARG A 105 -14.93 12.77 3.17
CA ARG A 105 -15.90 13.80 3.58
C ARG A 105 -17.17 13.28 4.26
N TYR A 106 -17.62 12.06 4.00
CA TYR A 106 -18.86 11.50 4.57
C TYR A 106 -18.63 10.26 5.44
N GLY A 107 -17.39 9.76 5.51
CA GLY A 107 -17.09 8.56 6.28
C GLY A 107 -17.61 7.28 5.62
N TRP A 108 -17.88 6.27 6.45
CA TRP A 108 -18.38 4.98 5.99
C TRP A 108 -19.85 5.05 5.58
N VAL A 109 -20.15 4.79 4.30
CA VAL A 109 -21.50 4.73 3.75
C VAL A 109 -21.88 3.27 3.52
N ARG A 110 -23.01 2.86 4.13
CA ARG A 110 -23.61 1.52 3.94
C ARG A 110 -24.86 1.66 3.09
N THR A 111 -24.91 0.98 1.94
CA THR A 111 -26.11 0.85 1.15
C THR A 111 -26.85 -0.42 1.53
N TRP A 112 -28.14 -0.27 1.84
CA TRP A 112 -29.04 -1.36 2.12
C TRP A 112 -29.98 -1.59 0.93
N GLU A 113 -30.12 -2.84 0.50
CA GLU A 113 -31.31 -3.28 -0.24
C GLU A 113 -31.99 -4.43 0.51
N PRO A 114 -33.34 -4.43 0.60
CA PRO A 114 -34.05 -5.37 1.46
C PRO A 114 -33.99 -6.80 0.93
N TYR A 115 -33.70 -7.74 1.83
CA TYR A 115 -33.64 -9.18 1.56
C TYR A 115 -34.87 -9.93 2.04
N PRO A 116 -35.35 -10.94 1.32
CA PRO A 116 -36.23 -11.94 1.90
C PRO A 116 -35.44 -12.99 2.67
N TYR A 117 -35.80 -13.18 3.93
CA TYR A 117 -35.31 -14.20 4.84
C TYR A 117 -35.46 -15.60 4.23
N TRP A 118 -34.37 -16.29 3.93
CA TRP A 118 -34.41 -17.75 3.86
C TRP A 118 -33.11 -18.42 3.36
N TRP A 119 -31.95 -18.25 3.97
CA TRP A 119 -30.81 -19.17 3.75
C TRP A 119 -29.72 -18.89 4.80
N GLY A 120 -29.09 -19.97 5.28
CA GLY A 120 -28.20 -20.06 6.42
C GLY A 120 -26.93 -19.19 6.36
N PRO A 121 -26.03 -19.33 7.36
CA PRO A 121 -24.92 -18.40 7.59
C PRO A 121 -23.94 -18.44 6.44
N GLU A 122 -23.98 -17.42 5.60
CA GLU A 122 -22.91 -17.13 4.65
C GLU A 122 -21.72 -16.58 5.44
N SER A 123 -20.58 -17.23 5.32
CA SER A 123 -19.35 -16.71 5.87
C SER A 123 -18.87 -15.53 5.02
N TYR A 124 -18.95 -14.33 5.57
CA TYR A 124 -18.39 -13.13 4.95
C TYR A 124 -16.93 -13.02 5.37
N GLU A 125 -16.03 -13.03 4.41
CA GLU A 125 -14.63 -12.72 4.62
C GLU A 125 -14.39 -11.23 4.33
N GLU A 126 -13.95 -10.49 5.35
CA GLU A 126 -13.55 -9.10 5.17
C GLU A 126 -12.15 -9.04 4.56
N VAL A 127 -12.07 -8.65 3.30
CA VAL A 127 -10.79 -8.43 2.62
C VAL A 127 -10.36 -6.99 2.85
N THR A 128 -9.36 -6.81 3.68
CA THR A 128 -8.77 -5.49 3.98
C THR A 128 -7.50 -5.28 3.17
N ARG A 129 -7.35 -4.10 2.59
CA ARG A 129 -6.13 -3.65 1.90
C ARG A 129 -5.69 -2.32 2.47
N TYR A 130 -4.39 -2.13 2.57
CA TYR A 130 -3.81 -0.87 3.03
C TYR A 130 -3.05 -0.20 1.89
N GLU A 131 -3.21 1.10 1.79
CA GLU A 131 -2.41 1.98 0.94
C GLU A 131 -1.94 3.16 1.79
N ALA A 132 -0.65 3.38 1.84
CA ALA A 132 -0.05 4.51 2.54
C ALA A 132 0.57 5.46 1.53
N PHE A 133 0.49 6.75 1.81
CA PHE A 133 1.20 7.77 1.07
C PHE A 133 1.86 8.80 2.00
N ALA A 134 2.92 9.41 1.52
CA ALA A 134 3.59 10.52 2.18
C ALA A 134 4.08 11.55 1.17
N GLU A 135 4.05 12.82 1.56
CA GLU A 135 4.81 13.87 0.91
C GLU A 135 6.13 14.03 1.65
N VAL A 136 7.21 13.93 0.91
CA VAL A 136 8.56 13.86 1.40
C VAL A 136 9.32 15.08 0.90
N LEU A 137 9.84 15.89 1.81
CA LEU A 137 10.73 17.00 1.53
C LEU A 137 12.16 16.57 1.84
N MET A 138 13.03 16.60 0.83
CA MET A 138 14.42 16.14 0.93
C MET A 138 15.37 17.30 1.25
N SER A 139 16.40 17.04 2.04
CA SER A 139 17.39 18.03 2.44
C SER A 139 18.80 17.43 2.46
N ARG A 140 19.80 18.29 2.33
CA ARG A 140 21.22 17.92 2.49
C ARG A 140 21.67 18.17 3.90
N GLY A 141 22.64 17.38 4.35
CA GLY A 141 23.28 17.54 5.65
C GLY A 141 22.58 16.76 6.76
N GLN A 142 22.88 17.12 7.99
CA GLN A 142 22.40 16.37 9.16
C GLN A 142 20.90 16.60 9.40
N LYS A 143 20.29 15.58 10.00
CA LYS A 143 18.91 15.62 10.44
C LYS A 143 18.68 16.81 11.40
N GLY A 144 17.66 17.61 11.12
CA GLY A 144 17.21 18.69 12.00
C GLY A 144 16.49 18.18 13.26
N SER A 145 16.01 19.10 14.08
CA SER A 145 15.27 18.81 15.32
C SER A 145 13.81 18.40 15.10
N ASP A 146 13.30 18.46 13.86
CA ASP A 146 11.94 18.06 13.54
C ASP A 146 11.75 16.55 13.76
N PRO A 147 10.78 16.12 14.58
CA PRO A 147 10.52 14.71 14.85
C PRO A 147 10.10 13.92 13.60
N ASN A 148 9.58 14.59 12.57
CA ASN A 148 9.21 13.99 11.29
C ASN A 148 10.36 13.99 10.27
N SER A 149 11.55 14.46 10.65
CA SER A 149 12.76 14.39 9.84
C SER A 149 13.52 13.11 10.13
N PHE A 150 14.07 12.49 9.09
CA PHE A 150 14.76 11.21 9.14
C PHE A 150 16.09 11.28 8.39
N ASP A 151 17.10 10.59 8.92
CA ASP A 151 18.32 10.29 8.19
C ASP A 151 18.06 9.14 7.22
N ALA A 152 18.23 9.38 5.93
CA ALA A 152 17.87 8.41 4.89
C ALA A 152 18.73 7.14 4.93
N ARG A 153 20.01 7.25 5.30
CA ARG A 153 20.90 6.08 5.42
C ARG A 153 20.51 5.21 6.59
N GLN A 154 20.25 5.83 7.75
CA GLN A 154 19.82 5.10 8.94
C GLN A 154 18.49 4.37 8.72
N VAL A 155 17.49 5.04 8.13
CA VAL A 155 16.20 4.41 7.79
C VAL A 155 16.39 3.24 6.83
N SER A 156 17.17 3.44 5.76
CA SER A 156 17.44 2.39 4.78
C SER A 156 18.13 1.19 5.42
N GLN A 157 19.13 1.39 6.26
CA GLN A 157 19.86 0.32 6.94
C GLN A 157 18.99 -0.44 7.95
N ASN A 158 18.22 0.29 8.76
CA ASN A 158 17.40 -0.31 9.81
C ASN A 158 16.22 -1.11 9.27
N LEU A 159 15.64 -0.67 8.15
CA LEU A 159 14.49 -1.34 7.53
C LEU A 159 14.89 -2.42 6.50
N ALA A 160 16.14 -2.45 6.04
CA ALA A 160 16.58 -3.37 4.98
C ALA A 160 16.25 -4.84 5.26
N GLY A 161 16.38 -5.28 6.53
CA GLY A 161 16.07 -6.65 6.95
C GLY A 161 14.59 -7.05 6.84
N ASN A 162 13.69 -6.07 6.79
CA ASN A 162 12.24 -6.28 6.70
C ASN A 162 11.71 -6.18 5.26
N ILE A 163 12.56 -5.81 4.30
CA ILE A 163 12.16 -5.57 2.92
C ILE A 163 12.20 -6.87 2.13
N GLN A 164 11.04 -7.37 1.75
CA GLN A 164 10.91 -8.55 0.89
C GLN A 164 10.81 -8.10 -0.57
N ARG A 165 11.83 -8.41 -1.35
CA ARG A 165 11.84 -8.15 -2.79
C ARG A 165 11.23 -9.33 -3.54
N PRO A 166 10.71 -9.13 -4.77
CA PRO A 166 10.23 -10.23 -5.61
C PRO A 166 11.33 -11.27 -5.80
N THR A 167 10.97 -12.54 -5.69
CA THR A 167 11.86 -13.64 -6.12
C THR A 167 11.88 -13.66 -7.65
N SER A 168 13.06 -13.53 -8.20
CA SER A 168 13.33 -13.67 -9.65
C SER A 168 13.18 -15.12 -10.10
#